data_2d7eb88744d769e8a9e5220968ef9b49
#
_entry.id   2d7eb88744d769e8a9e5220968ef9b49
#
_cell.length_a   1.000
_cell.length_b   1.000
_cell.length_c   1.000
_cell.angle_alpha   90.00
_cell.angle_beta   90.00
_cell.angle_gamma   90.00
#
_symmetry.space_group_name_H-M   'P 1'
#
loop_
_entity.id
_entity.type
_entity.pdbx_description
1 polymer ?
#
loop_
_entity_poly.entity_id
_entity_poly.type
_entity_poly.pdbx_seq_one_letter_code
_entity_poly.pdbx_strand_id
1 'polypeptide(L)'
;STPSRSRHVVLMTLSAGMKWKGTLFNTMRKILVTGGLGKLGRWVIKELECHYEVLIVDRRYPVSSDKLNSPFELIDLNQTEQIVAVLKNVDAIVHLAAIPNPIGREPKEVFENNIMTTFNVVEAAVNVGIEKIIYSGSGSALGFAFRFKDMIPDYMPMDELHPLRPQDSYGLSKALCEDILLAATRRSGVSTISLRPTTVFEPADYIKKVPNALDHPKGGIMAYVDARDYASAVLLALRENNIEHDRFFIAADDSLSRDPLSIAFPKMFPGSELVSSGLTGTQGPITCAKAKKVLGWRPIYSWRQFIDEN
;
A
#
# COMPACT_ATOMS: atom_id res chain seq x y z
N SER A 1 -18.63 -61.83 -45.48
CA SER A 1 -18.76 -60.47 -45.97
C SER A 1 -19.22 -59.55 -44.85
N THR A 2 -18.30 -58.81 -44.27
CA THR A 2 -18.52 -57.83 -43.23
C THR A 2 -18.45 -56.40 -43.82
N PRO A 3 -19.31 -55.48 -43.47
CA PRO A 3 -19.22 -54.13 -43.99
C PRO A 3 -18.31 -53.25 -43.10
N SER A 4 -17.48 -52.47 -43.77
CA SER A 4 -16.57 -51.45 -43.22
C SER A 4 -17.34 -50.28 -42.59
N ARG A 5 -16.95 -49.90 -41.38
CA ARG A 5 -17.37 -48.64 -40.72
C ARG A 5 -16.47 -47.52 -41.18
N SER A 6 -16.98 -46.59 -41.96
CA SER A 6 -16.36 -45.29 -42.23
C SER A 6 -16.48 -44.40 -41.02
N ARG A 7 -15.35 -43.94 -40.46
CA ARG A 7 -15.28 -42.89 -39.42
C ARG A 7 -15.39 -41.53 -40.09
N HIS A 8 -16.48 -40.83 -39.83
CA HIS A 8 -16.59 -39.41 -40.14
C HIS A 8 -15.79 -38.62 -39.09
N VAL A 9 -14.75 -37.95 -39.53
CA VAL A 9 -14.02 -36.95 -38.75
C VAL A 9 -14.79 -35.65 -38.92
N VAL A 10 -15.44 -35.19 -37.84
CA VAL A 10 -16.03 -33.85 -37.79
C VAL A 10 -14.91 -32.90 -37.39
N LEU A 11 -14.45 -32.09 -38.33
CA LEU A 11 -13.60 -30.94 -38.08
C LEU A 11 -14.46 -29.85 -37.49
N MET A 12 -14.38 -29.67 -36.17
CA MET A 12 -14.86 -28.45 -35.50
C MET A 12 -13.83 -27.34 -35.67
N THR A 13 -14.13 -26.37 -36.49
CA THR A 13 -13.41 -25.08 -36.53
C THR A 13 -13.69 -24.33 -35.22
N LEU A 14 -12.72 -24.28 -34.34
CA LEU A 14 -12.76 -23.43 -33.17
C LEU A 14 -12.50 -21.98 -33.59
N SER A 15 -13.49 -21.11 -33.40
CA SER A 15 -13.40 -19.66 -33.54
C SER A 15 -12.40 -19.13 -32.54
N ALA A 16 -11.48 -18.26 -32.99
CA ALA A 16 -10.55 -17.52 -32.18
C ALA A 16 -11.31 -16.63 -31.18
N GLY A 17 -11.10 -16.84 -29.88
CA GLY A 17 -11.65 -15.92 -28.87
C GLY A 17 -11.69 -16.40 -27.43
N MET A 18 -11.33 -17.64 -27.11
CA MET A 18 -11.33 -18.09 -25.73
C MET A 18 -9.90 -18.18 -25.20
N LYS A 19 -9.44 -17.12 -24.52
CA LYS A 19 -8.22 -17.21 -23.69
C LYS A 19 -8.51 -18.17 -22.55
N TRP A 20 -7.90 -19.34 -22.59
CA TRP A 20 -7.83 -20.23 -21.46
C TRP A 20 -7.06 -19.51 -20.31
N LYS A 21 -7.77 -19.15 -19.24
CA LYS A 21 -7.12 -18.85 -17.95
C LYS A 21 -6.68 -20.19 -17.33
N GLY A 22 -5.62 -20.77 -17.86
CA GLY A 22 -4.91 -21.85 -17.18
C GLY A 22 -4.26 -21.28 -15.94
N THR A 23 -4.23 -22.04 -14.86
CA THR A 23 -3.51 -21.77 -13.62
C THR A 23 -2.01 -21.64 -13.96
N LEU A 24 -1.59 -20.47 -14.43
CA LEU A 24 -0.19 -20.12 -14.58
C LEU A 24 0.34 -19.89 -13.15
N PHE A 25 1.23 -20.76 -12.70
CA PHE A 25 2.12 -20.48 -11.60
C PHE A 25 2.66 -19.07 -11.82
N ASN A 26 2.61 -18.23 -10.77
CA ASN A 26 3.07 -16.85 -10.81
C ASN A 26 4.50 -16.82 -11.37
N THR A 27 4.65 -16.50 -12.66
CA THR A 27 5.94 -16.42 -13.36
C THR A 27 6.63 -15.09 -13.15
N MET A 28 6.06 -14.22 -12.29
CA MET A 28 6.62 -12.93 -11.93
C MET A 28 8.01 -13.13 -11.35
N ARG A 29 9.01 -12.52 -11.96
CA ARG A 29 10.42 -12.67 -11.58
C ARG A 29 11.04 -11.37 -11.12
N LYS A 30 10.77 -10.26 -11.82
CA LYS A 30 11.42 -8.98 -11.61
C LYS A 30 10.44 -7.90 -11.19
N ILE A 31 10.68 -7.31 -10.03
CA ILE A 31 9.86 -6.26 -9.42
C ILE A 31 10.63 -4.94 -9.42
N LEU A 32 10.02 -3.89 -9.95
CA LEU A 32 10.54 -2.52 -9.80
C LEU A 32 9.97 -1.92 -8.52
N VAL A 33 10.83 -1.37 -7.66
CA VAL A 33 10.45 -0.66 -6.45
C VAL A 33 10.84 0.81 -6.57
N THR A 34 9.86 1.71 -6.67
CA THR A 34 10.11 3.15 -6.67
C THR A 34 10.15 3.70 -5.25
N GLY A 35 10.98 4.71 -4.99
CA GLY A 35 11.17 5.23 -3.65
C GLY A 35 11.84 4.22 -2.71
N GLY A 36 12.67 3.34 -3.28
CA GLY A 36 13.28 2.24 -2.56
C GLY A 36 14.25 2.66 -1.45
N LEU A 37 14.83 3.85 -1.54
CA LEU A 37 15.70 4.39 -0.49
C LEU A 37 14.93 5.08 0.65
N GLY A 38 13.60 5.11 0.57
CA GLY A 38 12.71 5.63 1.62
C GLY A 38 12.60 4.70 2.83
N LYS A 39 11.92 5.19 3.88
CA LYS A 39 11.69 4.43 5.13
C LYS A 39 11.03 3.07 4.86
N LEU A 40 9.91 3.03 4.14
CA LEU A 40 9.24 1.79 3.77
C LEU A 40 10.01 0.99 2.72
N GLY A 41 10.64 1.68 1.76
CA GLY A 41 11.34 1.05 0.64
C GLY A 41 12.38 0.02 1.10
N ARG A 42 13.19 0.36 2.10
CA ARG A 42 14.24 -0.53 2.64
C ARG A 42 13.67 -1.85 3.19
N TRP A 43 12.53 -1.81 3.87
CA TRP A 43 11.88 -3.00 4.42
C TRP A 43 11.20 -3.83 3.34
N VAL A 44 10.54 -3.16 2.40
CA VAL A 44 9.91 -3.80 1.24
C VAL A 44 10.95 -4.50 0.37
N ILE A 45 12.07 -3.83 0.06
CA ILE A 45 13.16 -4.42 -0.73
C ILE A 45 13.70 -5.66 -0.01
N LYS A 46 14.01 -5.55 1.29
CA LYS A 46 14.53 -6.67 2.08
C LYS A 46 13.60 -7.89 2.05
N GLU A 47 12.29 -7.67 2.11
CA GLU A 47 11.29 -8.74 2.02
C GLU A 47 11.25 -9.33 0.62
N LEU A 48 11.21 -8.48 -0.41
CA LEU A 48 11.05 -8.92 -1.79
C LEU A 48 12.29 -9.64 -2.35
N GLU A 49 13.51 -9.25 -1.95
CA GLU A 49 14.77 -9.88 -2.37
C GLU A 49 14.83 -11.39 -2.04
N CYS A 50 14.05 -11.84 -1.06
CA CYS A 50 13.94 -13.26 -0.72
C CYS A 50 13.13 -14.06 -1.75
N HIS A 51 12.39 -13.39 -2.66
CA HIS A 51 11.39 -14.02 -3.51
C HIS A 51 11.50 -13.62 -4.99
N TYR A 52 12.07 -12.45 -5.29
CA TYR A 52 12.08 -11.82 -6.60
C TYR A 52 13.42 -11.17 -6.91
N GLU A 53 13.70 -10.98 -8.20
CA GLU A 53 14.69 -10.00 -8.63
C GLU A 53 14.12 -8.60 -8.42
N VAL A 54 14.82 -7.76 -7.67
CA VAL A 54 14.38 -6.39 -7.38
C VAL A 54 15.22 -5.40 -8.17
N LEU A 55 14.56 -4.43 -8.82
CA LEU A 55 15.19 -3.22 -9.36
C LEU A 55 14.73 -2.03 -8.54
N ILE A 56 15.69 -1.34 -7.94
CA ILE A 56 15.44 -0.19 -7.07
C ILE A 56 15.55 1.08 -7.90
N VAL A 57 14.55 1.97 -7.82
CA VAL A 57 14.65 3.32 -8.38
C VAL A 57 14.32 4.37 -7.34
N ASP A 58 15.11 5.44 -7.33
CA ASP A 58 14.89 6.60 -6.48
C ASP A 58 15.45 7.86 -7.17
N ARG A 59 15.05 9.05 -6.70
CA ARG A 59 15.52 10.35 -7.20
C ARG A 59 16.81 10.84 -6.55
N ARG A 60 17.32 10.14 -5.53
CA ARG A 60 18.61 10.41 -4.88
C ARG A 60 19.55 9.22 -5.04
N TYR A 61 20.83 9.47 -5.02
CA TYR A 61 21.80 8.40 -4.91
C TYR A 61 21.76 7.71 -3.53
N PRO A 62 22.04 6.41 -3.47
CA PRO A 62 22.23 5.73 -2.20
C PRO A 62 23.46 6.29 -1.46
N VAL A 63 23.34 6.38 -0.14
CA VAL A 63 24.47 6.72 0.73
C VAL A 63 25.05 5.44 1.36
N SER A 64 26.22 5.52 1.98
CA SER A 64 26.92 4.34 2.54
C SER A 64 26.10 3.53 3.55
N SER A 65 25.13 4.14 4.21
CA SER A 65 24.17 3.47 5.10
C SER A 65 23.06 2.71 4.37
N ASP A 66 22.80 3.02 3.10
CA ASP A 66 21.83 2.33 2.25
C ASP A 66 22.48 1.05 1.69
N LYS A 67 22.55 -0.01 2.48
CA LYS A 67 23.10 -1.29 2.05
C LYS A 67 22.16 -1.94 1.03
N LEU A 68 22.49 -1.82 -0.26
CA LEU A 68 21.73 -2.39 -1.35
C LEU A 68 22.36 -3.71 -1.81
N ASN A 69 21.53 -4.75 -1.96
CA ASN A 69 21.91 -6.02 -2.58
C ASN A 69 21.41 -6.10 -4.03
N SER A 70 20.38 -5.31 -4.35
CA SER A 70 19.73 -5.27 -5.65
C SER A 70 20.24 -4.12 -6.52
N PRO A 71 20.17 -4.23 -7.86
CA PRO A 71 20.46 -3.14 -8.79
C PRO A 71 19.68 -1.86 -8.46
N PHE A 72 20.33 -0.72 -8.67
CA PHE A 72 19.79 0.62 -8.43
C PHE A 72 19.93 1.49 -9.68
N GLU A 73 18.88 2.26 -9.96
CA GLU A 73 18.86 3.28 -11.01
C GLU A 73 18.39 4.62 -10.43
N LEU A 74 19.11 5.69 -10.77
CA LEU A 74 18.71 7.06 -10.43
C LEU A 74 17.68 7.54 -11.44
N ILE A 75 16.42 7.67 -10.99
CA ILE A 75 15.28 8.01 -11.88
C ILE A 75 14.49 9.16 -11.29
N ASP A 76 14.25 10.19 -12.10
CA ASP A 76 13.22 11.19 -11.83
C ASP A 76 11.88 10.73 -12.44
N LEU A 77 10.92 10.41 -11.59
CA LEU A 77 9.59 9.96 -12.02
C LEU A 77 8.74 11.06 -12.67
N ASN A 78 9.27 12.28 -12.82
CA ASN A 78 8.69 13.31 -13.68
C ASN A 78 9.16 13.18 -15.14
N GLN A 79 10.12 12.30 -15.42
CA GLN A 79 10.67 12.04 -16.77
C GLN A 79 10.15 10.69 -17.27
N THR A 80 9.08 10.70 -18.06
CA THR A 80 8.38 9.48 -18.51
C THR A 80 9.31 8.56 -19.30
N GLU A 81 10.23 9.09 -20.11
CA GLU A 81 11.18 8.31 -20.91
C GLU A 81 12.12 7.49 -20.02
N GLN A 82 12.55 8.03 -18.87
CA GLN A 82 13.37 7.31 -17.90
C GLN A 82 12.60 6.13 -17.30
N ILE A 83 11.30 6.35 -16.97
CA ILE A 83 10.45 5.29 -16.42
C ILE A 83 10.29 4.16 -17.44
N VAL A 84 9.93 4.49 -18.67
CA VAL A 84 9.74 3.50 -19.75
C VAL A 84 11.03 2.68 -19.98
N ALA A 85 12.20 3.33 -19.92
CA ALA A 85 13.49 2.66 -20.13
C ALA A 85 13.76 1.56 -19.09
N VAL A 86 13.42 1.78 -17.80
CA VAL A 86 13.67 0.83 -16.70
C VAL A 86 12.59 -0.24 -16.59
N LEU A 87 11.43 -0.05 -17.22
CA LEU A 87 10.33 -1.03 -17.17
C LEU A 87 10.54 -2.22 -18.11
N LYS A 88 11.58 -2.23 -18.94
CA LYS A 88 11.90 -3.38 -19.79
C LYS A 88 12.18 -4.62 -18.93
N ASN A 89 11.44 -5.70 -19.20
CA ASN A 89 11.53 -6.98 -18.49
C ASN A 89 11.18 -6.87 -16.98
N VAL A 90 10.36 -5.91 -16.59
CA VAL A 90 9.75 -5.80 -15.26
C VAL A 90 8.35 -6.41 -15.34
N ASP A 91 8.00 -7.25 -14.37
CA ASP A 91 6.71 -7.94 -14.34
C ASP A 91 5.67 -7.16 -13.53
N ALA A 92 6.12 -6.50 -12.45
CA ALA A 92 5.23 -5.69 -11.62
C ALA A 92 5.97 -4.51 -10.97
N ILE A 93 5.21 -3.51 -10.54
CA ILE A 93 5.71 -2.32 -9.89
C ILE A 93 5.20 -2.24 -8.45
N VAL A 94 6.10 -1.93 -7.51
CA VAL A 94 5.75 -1.47 -6.16
C VAL A 94 6.08 0.02 -6.09
N HIS A 95 5.04 0.84 -6.12
CA HIS A 95 5.18 2.30 -6.16
C HIS A 95 5.07 2.90 -4.75
N LEU A 96 6.22 3.21 -4.15
CA LEU A 96 6.34 3.81 -2.82
C LEU A 96 6.78 5.28 -2.87
N ALA A 97 7.29 5.73 -4.03
CA ALA A 97 7.82 7.08 -4.18
C ALA A 97 6.74 8.13 -3.93
N ALA A 98 6.97 8.99 -2.96
CA ALA A 98 6.10 10.12 -2.63
C ALA A 98 6.81 11.08 -1.67
N ILE A 99 6.35 12.31 -1.58
CA ILE A 99 6.59 13.15 -0.42
C ILE A 99 5.65 12.64 0.69
N PRO A 100 6.17 12.14 1.84
CA PRO A 100 5.41 11.28 2.77
C PRO A 100 4.54 12.03 3.79
N ASN A 101 4.56 13.35 3.80
CA ASN A 101 3.75 14.20 4.68
C ASN A 101 3.79 15.66 4.20
N PRO A 102 2.85 16.53 4.65
CA PRO A 102 2.80 17.94 4.24
C PRO A 102 3.64 18.87 5.15
N ILE A 103 4.26 18.36 6.22
CA ILE A 103 4.87 19.18 7.27
C ILE A 103 6.12 19.91 6.72
N GLY A 104 6.13 21.25 6.87
CA GLY A 104 7.25 22.09 6.44
C GLY A 104 7.45 22.15 4.92
N ARG A 105 6.40 21.90 4.15
CA ARG A 105 6.41 21.93 2.69
C ARG A 105 5.28 22.75 2.13
N GLU A 106 5.49 23.33 0.95
CA GLU A 106 4.44 24.00 0.23
C GLU A 106 3.38 22.96 -0.22
N PRO A 107 2.08 23.22 0.01
CA PRO A 107 1.00 22.31 -0.38
C PRO A 107 1.04 21.91 -1.86
N LYS A 108 1.38 22.87 -2.74
CA LYS A 108 1.53 22.63 -4.17
C LYS A 108 2.62 21.63 -4.48
N GLU A 109 3.80 21.75 -3.85
CA GLU A 109 4.94 20.84 -4.04
C GLU A 109 4.53 19.39 -3.72
N VAL A 110 3.87 19.18 -2.57
CA VAL A 110 3.44 17.85 -2.14
C VAL A 110 2.41 17.26 -3.10
N PHE A 111 1.43 18.06 -3.48
CA PHE A 111 0.35 17.63 -4.35
C PHE A 111 0.87 17.31 -5.76
N GLU A 112 1.59 18.21 -6.40
CA GLU A 112 2.14 18.03 -7.75
C GLU A 112 3.07 16.82 -7.80
N ASN A 113 4.02 16.73 -6.85
CA ASN A 113 4.95 15.60 -6.83
C ASN A 113 4.21 14.27 -6.75
N ASN A 114 3.29 14.12 -5.80
CA ASN A 114 2.67 12.83 -5.54
C ASN A 114 1.71 12.42 -6.67
N ILE A 115 0.93 13.37 -7.19
CA ILE A 115 0.01 13.12 -8.30
C ILE A 115 0.78 12.81 -9.58
N MET A 116 1.73 13.66 -9.97
CA MET A 116 2.39 13.54 -11.25
C MET A 116 3.31 12.32 -11.32
N THR A 117 4.06 12.03 -10.25
CA THR A 117 4.91 10.83 -10.24
C THR A 117 4.08 9.55 -10.30
N THR A 118 2.94 9.50 -9.58
CA THR A 118 2.02 8.35 -9.67
C THR A 118 1.40 8.23 -11.06
N PHE A 119 0.91 9.33 -11.62
CA PHE A 119 0.34 9.34 -12.96
C PHE A 119 1.35 8.86 -14.00
N ASN A 120 2.56 9.39 -14.00
CA ASN A 120 3.61 9.02 -14.95
C ASN A 120 4.02 7.54 -14.84
N VAL A 121 4.14 7.01 -13.62
CA VAL A 121 4.45 5.58 -13.39
C VAL A 121 3.33 4.70 -13.92
N VAL A 122 2.07 5.06 -13.65
CA VAL A 122 0.90 4.30 -14.10
C VAL A 122 0.78 4.34 -15.63
N GLU A 123 0.94 5.52 -16.26
CA GLU A 123 0.90 5.65 -17.72
C GLU A 123 2.03 4.85 -18.39
N ALA A 124 3.26 4.96 -17.89
CA ALA A 124 4.38 4.19 -18.41
C ALA A 124 4.14 2.67 -18.26
N ALA A 125 3.61 2.23 -17.11
CA ALA A 125 3.28 0.84 -16.84
C ALA A 125 2.24 0.29 -17.85
N VAL A 126 1.16 1.04 -18.08
CA VAL A 126 0.13 0.67 -19.06
C VAL A 126 0.71 0.60 -20.47
N ASN A 127 1.52 1.58 -20.86
CA ASN A 127 2.11 1.66 -22.19
C ASN A 127 3.04 0.49 -22.52
N VAL A 128 3.78 -0.03 -21.51
CA VAL A 128 4.70 -1.17 -21.71
C VAL A 128 4.06 -2.52 -21.37
N GLY A 129 2.81 -2.54 -20.90
CA GLY A 129 2.06 -3.76 -20.64
C GLY A 129 2.37 -4.41 -19.29
N ILE A 130 2.77 -3.64 -18.26
CA ILE A 130 2.89 -4.14 -16.89
C ILE A 130 1.53 -4.66 -16.41
N GLU A 131 1.52 -5.86 -15.84
CA GLU A 131 0.28 -6.53 -15.46
C GLU A 131 -0.20 -6.14 -14.04
N LYS A 132 0.71 -5.68 -13.15
CA LYS A 132 0.37 -5.40 -11.75
C LYS A 132 1.12 -4.21 -11.16
N ILE A 133 0.40 -3.38 -10.41
CA ILE A 133 0.94 -2.25 -9.64
C ILE A 133 0.45 -2.35 -8.19
N ILE A 134 1.39 -2.43 -7.24
CA ILE A 134 1.11 -2.26 -5.82
C ILE A 134 1.47 -0.81 -5.46
N TYR A 135 0.49 -0.08 -4.97
CA TYR A 135 0.64 1.33 -4.61
C TYR A 135 0.65 1.53 -3.10
N SER A 136 1.58 2.33 -2.60
CA SER A 136 1.54 2.78 -1.20
C SER A 136 0.58 3.97 -1.06
N GLY A 137 -0.67 3.67 -0.75
CA GLY A 137 -1.66 4.64 -0.30
C GLY A 137 -1.30 5.23 1.07
N SER A 138 -2.29 5.67 1.82
CA SER A 138 -2.10 6.15 3.20
C SER A 138 -3.41 6.20 3.96
N GLY A 139 -3.38 5.87 5.24
CA GLY A 139 -4.47 6.17 6.17
C GLY A 139 -4.74 7.67 6.34
N SER A 140 -3.79 8.54 5.95
CA SER A 140 -3.99 10.01 5.94
C SER A 140 -5.09 10.46 4.98
N ALA A 141 -5.43 9.64 3.98
CA ALA A 141 -6.57 9.90 3.08
C ALA A 141 -7.92 10.00 3.85
N LEU A 142 -8.03 9.39 5.02
CA LEU A 142 -9.20 9.55 5.91
C LEU A 142 -9.41 11.00 6.38
N GLY A 143 -8.33 11.81 6.45
CA GLY A 143 -8.40 13.22 6.82
C GLY A 143 -8.04 13.54 8.27
N PHE A 144 -7.76 12.54 9.11
CA PHE A 144 -7.50 12.76 10.54
C PHE A 144 -6.06 13.20 10.86
N ALA A 145 -5.07 12.74 10.08
CA ALA A 145 -3.66 12.89 10.41
C ALA A 145 -3.17 14.36 10.39
N PHE A 146 -3.57 15.11 9.38
CA PHE A 146 -3.13 16.50 9.12
C PHE A 146 -4.33 17.44 8.97
N ARG A 147 -5.34 17.25 9.86
CA ARG A 147 -6.56 18.03 9.81
C ARG A 147 -6.34 19.49 10.23
N PHE A 148 -7.03 20.40 9.56
CA PHE A 148 -7.13 21.82 9.95
C PHE A 148 -8.34 22.08 10.83
N LYS A 149 -9.43 21.32 10.64
CA LYS A 149 -10.65 21.39 11.45
C LYS A 149 -10.88 20.06 12.13
N ASP A 150 -11.36 20.13 13.35
CA ASP A 150 -11.72 18.92 14.08
C ASP A 150 -12.83 18.17 13.36
N MET A 151 -12.72 16.87 13.40
CA MET A 151 -13.66 15.92 12.80
C MET A 151 -13.64 14.63 13.62
N ILE A 152 -14.76 13.93 13.63
CA ILE A 152 -14.88 12.60 14.21
C ILE A 152 -15.17 11.57 13.13
N PRO A 153 -14.79 10.30 13.33
CA PRO A 153 -15.16 9.21 12.43
C PRO A 153 -16.68 9.01 12.38
N ASP A 154 -17.18 8.57 11.24
CA ASP A 154 -18.60 8.19 11.11
C ASP A 154 -18.91 6.93 11.93
N TYR A 155 -17.92 6.02 12.05
CA TYR A 155 -17.97 4.79 12.84
C TYR A 155 -16.56 4.26 13.14
N MET A 156 -16.45 3.40 14.15
CA MET A 156 -15.21 2.71 14.54
C MET A 156 -15.49 1.25 14.92
N PRO A 157 -14.55 0.31 14.62
CA PRO A 157 -13.33 0.55 13.87
C PRO A 157 -13.62 0.89 12.41
N MET A 158 -12.83 1.82 11.84
CA MET A 158 -12.96 2.22 10.44
C MET A 158 -12.43 1.14 9.51
N ASP A 159 -13.11 0.93 8.39
CA ASP A 159 -12.69 0.05 7.29
C ASP A 159 -12.55 0.83 5.98
N GLU A 160 -12.34 0.13 4.87
CA GLU A 160 -12.14 0.72 3.55
C GLU A 160 -13.38 1.43 2.97
N LEU A 161 -14.55 1.26 3.58
CA LEU A 161 -15.80 1.93 3.21
C LEU A 161 -15.95 3.28 3.92
N HIS A 162 -15.15 3.55 4.97
CA HIS A 162 -15.20 4.84 5.64
C HIS A 162 -14.87 5.98 4.66
N PRO A 163 -15.65 7.06 4.61
CA PRO A 163 -15.43 8.17 3.70
C PRO A 163 -14.04 8.79 3.83
N LEU A 164 -13.41 9.09 2.69
CA LEU A 164 -12.17 9.86 2.65
C LEU A 164 -12.49 11.35 2.69
N ARG A 165 -11.93 12.06 3.66
CA ARG A 165 -12.19 13.51 3.88
C ARG A 165 -10.88 14.25 4.18
N PRO A 166 -9.84 14.12 3.32
CA PRO A 166 -8.56 14.78 3.53
C PRO A 166 -8.72 16.29 3.51
N GLN A 167 -8.02 16.98 4.40
CA GLN A 167 -8.02 18.44 4.49
C GLN A 167 -6.67 19.04 4.07
N ASP A 168 -5.67 18.21 3.86
CA ASP A 168 -4.30 18.58 3.52
C ASP A 168 -3.90 18.04 2.15
N SER A 169 -2.82 18.61 1.58
CA SER A 169 -2.33 18.26 0.24
C SER A 169 -1.82 16.83 0.12
N TYR A 170 -1.25 16.27 1.21
CA TYR A 170 -0.75 14.90 1.20
C TYR A 170 -1.90 13.89 1.23
N GLY A 171 -2.81 14.00 2.20
CA GLY A 171 -3.99 13.13 2.27
C GLY A 171 -4.82 13.18 1.00
N LEU A 172 -5.03 14.40 0.44
CA LEU A 172 -5.74 14.60 -0.82
C LEU A 172 -5.01 13.91 -1.99
N SER A 173 -3.70 14.09 -2.11
CA SER A 173 -2.92 13.43 -3.16
C SER A 173 -3.03 11.90 -3.07
N LYS A 174 -2.98 11.33 -1.86
CA LYS A 174 -3.09 9.89 -1.66
C LYS A 174 -4.46 9.33 -2.04
N ALA A 175 -5.54 10.05 -1.74
CA ALA A 175 -6.89 9.69 -2.16
C ALA A 175 -7.03 9.70 -3.70
N LEU A 176 -6.61 10.79 -4.36
CA LEU A 176 -6.72 10.94 -5.81
C LEU A 176 -5.81 9.98 -6.59
N CYS A 177 -4.66 9.60 -6.05
CA CYS A 177 -3.81 8.59 -6.67
C CYS A 177 -4.51 7.22 -6.78
N GLU A 178 -5.39 6.86 -5.84
CA GLU A 178 -6.19 5.63 -5.95
C GLU A 178 -7.20 5.71 -7.12
N ASP A 179 -7.74 6.89 -7.42
CA ASP A 179 -8.60 7.10 -8.59
C ASP A 179 -7.82 7.00 -9.92
N ILE A 180 -6.56 7.47 -9.94
CA ILE A 180 -5.65 7.27 -11.09
C ILE A 180 -5.45 5.78 -11.36
N LEU A 181 -5.18 4.99 -10.32
CA LEU A 181 -5.02 3.54 -10.42
C LEU A 181 -6.30 2.86 -10.92
N LEU A 182 -7.46 3.21 -10.36
CA LEU A 182 -8.75 2.67 -10.77
C LEU A 182 -9.05 3.00 -12.23
N ALA A 183 -8.76 4.22 -12.68
CA ALA A 183 -8.95 4.63 -14.06
C ALA A 183 -8.05 3.81 -15.02
N ALA A 184 -6.80 3.55 -14.63
CA ALA A 184 -5.88 2.71 -15.39
C ALA A 184 -6.40 1.26 -15.48
N THR A 185 -6.85 0.67 -14.38
CA THR A 185 -7.44 -0.68 -14.39
C THR A 185 -8.64 -0.75 -15.34
N ARG A 186 -9.56 0.21 -15.27
CA ARG A 186 -10.75 0.25 -16.14
C ARG A 186 -10.42 0.29 -17.63
N ARG A 187 -9.38 1.02 -18.03
CA ARG A 187 -9.06 1.21 -19.46
C ARG A 187 -8.12 0.15 -20.03
N SER A 188 -7.25 -0.47 -19.20
CA SER A 188 -6.19 -1.37 -19.68
C SER A 188 -6.23 -2.77 -19.09
N GLY A 189 -6.98 -2.97 -18.00
CA GLY A 189 -7.00 -4.25 -17.28
C GLY A 189 -5.77 -4.48 -16.39
N VAL A 190 -4.86 -3.49 -16.21
CA VAL A 190 -3.77 -3.61 -15.24
C VAL A 190 -4.32 -3.84 -13.83
N SER A 191 -3.81 -4.85 -13.14
CA SER A 191 -4.18 -5.09 -11.74
C SER A 191 -3.55 -4.03 -10.84
N THR A 192 -4.36 -3.37 -10.01
CA THR A 192 -3.86 -2.34 -9.10
C THR A 192 -4.35 -2.58 -7.67
N ILE A 193 -3.43 -2.61 -6.71
CA ILE A 193 -3.74 -2.79 -5.29
C ILE A 193 -3.13 -1.63 -4.51
N SER A 194 -3.98 -0.88 -3.80
CA SER A 194 -3.55 0.18 -2.88
C SER A 194 -3.46 -0.37 -1.46
N LEU A 195 -2.30 -0.24 -0.83
CA LEU A 195 -2.10 -0.54 0.57
C LEU A 195 -2.03 0.77 1.35
N ARG A 196 -2.93 0.98 2.31
CA ARG A 196 -3.04 2.19 3.13
C ARG A 196 -2.38 1.97 4.49
N PRO A 197 -1.05 2.17 4.63
CA PRO A 197 -0.41 2.14 5.94
C PRO A 197 -0.89 3.31 6.80
N THR A 198 -0.86 3.10 8.10
CA THR A 198 -1.05 4.13 9.12
C THR A 198 0.31 4.70 9.53
N THR A 199 0.49 5.18 10.77
CA THR A 199 1.79 5.63 11.24
C THR A 199 2.79 4.48 11.21
N VAL A 200 3.84 4.61 10.38
CA VAL A 200 4.82 3.54 10.21
C VAL A 200 5.93 3.63 11.25
N PHE A 201 6.12 2.57 12.01
CA PHE A 201 7.27 2.39 12.91
C PHE A 201 8.25 1.36 12.37
N GLU A 202 9.54 1.64 12.56
CA GLU A 202 10.63 0.70 12.38
C GLU A 202 11.04 0.12 13.75
N PRO A 203 11.76 -1.01 13.82
CA PRO A 203 12.16 -1.61 15.11
C PRO A 203 12.83 -0.63 16.08
N ALA A 204 13.67 0.28 15.58
CA ALA A 204 14.31 1.29 16.42
C ALA A 204 13.35 2.37 16.96
N ASP A 205 12.19 2.57 16.30
CA ASP A 205 11.20 3.56 16.71
C ASP A 205 10.47 3.14 17.98
N TYR A 206 10.37 1.82 18.28
CA TYR A 206 9.70 1.33 19.48
C TYR A 206 10.36 1.82 20.77
N ILE A 207 11.67 1.96 20.76
CA ILE A 207 12.40 2.51 21.93
C ILE A 207 12.48 4.04 21.86
N LYS A 208 12.67 4.61 20.64
CA LYS A 208 12.98 6.03 20.48
C LYS A 208 11.78 6.94 20.39
N LYS A 209 10.67 6.48 19.74
CA LYS A 209 9.54 7.34 19.38
C LYS A 209 8.23 6.93 20.03
N VAL A 210 7.98 5.62 20.17
CA VAL A 210 6.70 5.12 20.67
C VAL A 210 6.41 5.60 22.11
N PRO A 211 7.36 5.60 23.07
CA PRO A 211 7.11 6.13 24.40
C PRO A 211 6.56 7.56 24.37
N ASN A 212 7.22 8.45 23.61
CA ASN A 212 6.73 9.81 23.46
C ASN A 212 5.37 9.92 22.74
N ALA A 213 5.10 9.02 21.78
CA ALA A 213 3.82 8.99 21.08
C ALA A 213 2.66 8.53 21.98
N LEU A 214 2.95 7.62 22.93
CA LEU A 214 2.00 7.16 23.93
C LEU A 214 1.69 8.24 24.98
N ASP A 215 2.71 8.97 25.43
CA ASP A 215 2.58 9.99 26.46
C ASP A 215 2.02 11.30 25.88
N HIS A 216 2.31 11.58 24.63
CA HIS A 216 1.91 12.79 23.93
C HIS A 216 1.27 12.47 22.56
N PRO A 217 0.07 11.85 22.53
CA PRO A 217 -0.59 11.53 21.29
C PRO A 217 -0.89 12.80 20.49
N LYS A 218 -0.23 12.94 19.33
CA LYS A 218 -0.38 14.11 18.46
C LYS A 218 -0.78 13.65 17.06
N GLY A 219 -1.74 14.33 16.47
CA GLY A 219 -2.20 14.02 15.11
C GLY A 219 -2.74 12.59 15.00
N GLY A 220 -3.09 12.16 13.82
CA GLY A 220 -3.48 10.78 13.57
C GLY A 220 -4.65 10.28 14.44
N ILE A 221 -4.92 9.00 14.30
CA ILE A 221 -6.06 8.32 14.95
C ILE A 221 -5.60 7.21 15.91
N MET A 222 -4.40 7.32 16.46
CA MET A 222 -3.79 6.29 17.33
C MET A 222 -3.66 4.92 16.63
N ALA A 223 -3.53 4.91 15.30
CA ALA A 223 -3.25 3.72 14.52
C ALA A 223 -1.80 3.72 14.04
N TYR A 224 -1.19 2.56 13.99
CA TYR A 224 0.19 2.38 13.53
C TYR A 224 0.35 1.04 12.79
N VAL A 225 1.50 0.86 12.16
CA VAL A 225 1.93 -0.41 11.57
C VAL A 225 3.45 -0.53 11.67
N ASP A 226 3.96 -1.74 11.89
CA ASP A 226 5.38 -2.04 11.75
C ASP A 226 5.77 -2.10 10.27
N ALA A 227 6.93 -1.56 9.94
CA ALA A 227 7.44 -1.55 8.55
C ALA A 227 7.64 -2.96 7.99
N ARG A 228 7.93 -3.96 8.84
CA ARG A 228 8.05 -5.38 8.46
C ARG A 228 6.70 -5.98 8.11
N ASP A 229 5.66 -5.67 8.88
CA ASP A 229 4.29 -6.09 8.60
C ASP A 229 3.76 -5.45 7.31
N TYR A 230 4.12 -4.17 7.06
CA TYR A 230 3.81 -3.54 5.79
C TYR A 230 4.52 -4.22 4.61
N ALA A 231 5.78 -4.56 4.75
CA ALA A 231 6.54 -5.28 3.72
C ALA A 231 5.91 -6.64 3.39
N SER A 232 5.46 -7.39 4.41
CA SER A 232 4.75 -8.67 4.21
C SER A 232 3.41 -8.47 3.49
N ALA A 233 2.70 -7.36 3.74
CA ALA A 233 1.48 -7.02 3.01
C ALA A 233 1.75 -6.75 1.52
N VAL A 234 2.85 -6.07 1.19
CA VAL A 234 3.29 -5.86 -0.20
C VAL A 234 3.56 -7.19 -0.90
N LEU A 235 4.28 -8.11 -0.24
CA LEU A 235 4.56 -9.44 -0.77
C LEU A 235 3.28 -10.23 -1.06
N LEU A 236 2.33 -10.23 -0.12
CA LEU A 236 1.05 -10.92 -0.29
C LEU A 236 0.19 -10.29 -1.39
N ALA A 237 0.17 -8.96 -1.49
CA ALA A 237 -0.53 -8.26 -2.56
C ALA A 237 0.06 -8.55 -3.94
N LEU A 238 1.39 -8.70 -4.07
CA LEU A 238 2.03 -9.13 -5.32
C LEU A 238 1.61 -10.55 -5.73
N ARG A 239 1.38 -11.44 -4.77
CA ARG A 239 0.99 -12.84 -4.99
C ARG A 239 -0.50 -13.03 -5.27
N GLU A 240 -1.34 -12.07 -4.90
CA GLU A 240 -2.78 -12.14 -5.12
C GLU A 240 -3.13 -11.85 -6.59
N ASN A 241 -3.70 -12.82 -7.31
CA ASN A 241 -3.92 -12.73 -8.77
C ASN A 241 -5.38 -12.53 -9.18
N ASN A 242 -6.32 -12.53 -8.23
CA ASN A 242 -7.74 -12.44 -8.53
C ASN A 242 -8.31 -11.02 -8.33
N ILE A 243 -7.46 -10.03 -8.05
CA ILE A 243 -7.87 -8.64 -7.84
C ILE A 243 -7.57 -7.82 -9.08
N GLU A 244 -8.60 -7.23 -9.68
CA GLU A 244 -8.44 -6.23 -10.75
C GLU A 244 -8.06 -4.86 -10.14
N HIS A 245 -8.85 -4.38 -9.17
CA HIS A 245 -8.56 -3.17 -8.40
C HIS A 245 -9.11 -3.30 -6.99
N ASP A 246 -8.28 -3.01 -5.99
CA ASP A 246 -8.74 -2.94 -4.61
C ASP A 246 -7.81 -2.10 -3.72
N ARG A 247 -8.29 -1.82 -2.49
CA ARG A 247 -7.58 -1.05 -1.48
C ARG A 247 -7.71 -1.74 -0.11
N PHE A 248 -6.66 -1.67 0.70
CA PHE A 248 -6.59 -2.34 1.99
C PHE A 248 -5.94 -1.45 3.04
N PHE A 249 -6.54 -1.32 4.21
CA PHE A 249 -5.84 -0.79 5.37
C PHE A 249 -4.82 -1.80 5.89
N ILE A 250 -3.64 -1.29 6.24
CA ILE A 250 -2.53 -2.05 6.80
C ILE A 250 -2.12 -1.37 8.10
N ALA A 251 -2.61 -1.91 9.21
CA ALA A 251 -2.42 -1.39 10.56
C ALA A 251 -2.26 -2.54 11.57
N ALA A 252 -1.61 -2.27 12.70
CA ALA A 252 -1.63 -3.19 13.83
C ALA A 252 -3.07 -3.40 14.34
N ASP A 253 -3.31 -4.53 14.97
CA ASP A 253 -4.63 -4.85 15.53
C ASP A 253 -4.94 -4.05 16.80
N ASP A 254 -3.89 -3.59 17.49
CA ASP A 254 -3.99 -2.79 18.69
C ASP A 254 -3.78 -1.28 18.42
N SER A 255 -4.18 -0.48 19.39
CA SER A 255 -4.06 0.97 19.34
C SER A 255 -2.70 1.45 19.84
N LEU A 256 -2.26 2.61 19.34
CA LEU A 256 -1.14 3.38 19.89
C LEU A 256 -1.63 4.19 21.11
N SER A 257 -2.10 3.47 22.13
CA SER A 257 -2.60 4.04 23.40
C SER A 257 -2.43 3.04 24.53
N ARG A 258 -2.06 3.55 25.74
CA ARG A 258 -2.05 2.72 26.95
C ARG A 258 -3.47 2.43 27.44
N ASP A 259 -4.33 3.45 27.36
CA ASP A 259 -5.75 3.32 27.70
C ASP A 259 -6.55 2.68 26.56
N PRO A 260 -7.64 1.97 26.85
CA PRO A 260 -8.63 1.61 25.84
C PRO A 260 -9.10 2.82 25.03
N LEU A 261 -9.30 2.65 23.72
CA LEU A 261 -9.70 3.78 22.86
C LEU A 261 -11.07 4.35 23.20
N SER A 262 -11.97 3.60 23.83
CA SER A 262 -13.21 4.13 24.40
C SER A 262 -12.98 5.23 25.44
N ILE A 263 -11.79 5.27 26.05
CA ILE A 263 -11.37 6.30 27.02
C ILE A 263 -10.43 7.32 26.37
N ALA A 264 -9.44 6.87 25.62
CA ALA A 264 -8.39 7.73 25.07
C ALA A 264 -8.87 8.57 23.88
N PHE A 265 -9.71 7.98 23.02
CA PHE A 265 -10.13 8.63 21.78
C PHE A 265 -10.98 9.89 22.02
N PRO A 266 -11.98 9.91 22.93
CA PRO A 266 -12.73 11.12 23.24
C PRO A 266 -11.90 12.26 23.82
N LYS A 267 -10.80 11.94 24.51
CA LYS A 267 -9.86 12.97 25.01
C LYS A 267 -9.17 13.72 23.86
N MET A 268 -8.90 13.02 22.73
CA MET A 268 -8.27 13.60 21.55
C MET A 268 -9.29 14.15 20.54
N PHE A 269 -10.47 13.54 20.48
CA PHE A 269 -11.55 13.87 19.55
C PHE A 269 -12.86 14.07 20.33
N PRO A 270 -13.06 15.22 20.97
CA PRO A 270 -14.29 15.51 21.73
C PRO A 270 -15.53 15.32 20.84
N GLY A 271 -16.55 14.68 21.38
CA GLY A 271 -17.78 14.32 20.66
C GLY A 271 -17.75 12.93 20.02
N SER A 272 -16.64 12.18 20.16
CA SER A 272 -16.49 10.82 19.61
C SER A 272 -16.86 9.71 20.59
N GLU A 273 -17.44 10.02 21.73
CA GLU A 273 -17.76 9.07 22.80
C GLU A 273 -18.62 7.90 22.29
N LEU A 274 -19.65 8.21 21.51
CA LEU A 274 -20.55 7.21 20.97
C LEU A 274 -19.86 6.27 19.96
N VAL A 275 -19.07 6.83 19.03
CA VAL A 275 -18.43 6.05 17.97
C VAL A 275 -17.28 5.19 18.51
N SER A 276 -16.63 5.60 19.58
CA SER A 276 -15.54 4.86 20.23
C SER A 276 -16.02 3.86 21.28
N SER A 277 -17.26 3.93 21.74
CA SER A 277 -17.81 3.11 22.83
C SER A 277 -17.81 1.61 22.52
N GLY A 278 -17.89 1.22 21.25
CA GLY A 278 -17.86 -0.18 20.80
C GLY A 278 -16.46 -0.80 20.76
N LEU A 279 -15.39 -0.02 20.93
CA LEU A 279 -14.02 -0.53 20.95
C LEU A 279 -13.69 -1.11 22.32
N THR A 280 -13.16 -2.33 22.32
CA THR A 280 -12.87 -3.08 23.57
C THR A 280 -11.37 -3.38 23.72
N GLY A 281 -10.91 -3.44 24.94
CA GLY A 281 -9.52 -3.80 25.27
C GLY A 281 -8.52 -2.88 24.55
N THR A 282 -7.56 -3.48 23.86
CA THR A 282 -6.49 -2.80 23.14
C THR A 282 -6.81 -2.55 21.66
N GLN A 283 -8.02 -2.83 21.21
CA GLN A 283 -8.42 -2.76 19.81
C GLN A 283 -8.07 -1.43 19.15
N GLY A 284 -7.49 -1.50 17.95
CA GLY A 284 -7.16 -0.31 17.15
C GLY A 284 -8.38 0.36 16.51
N PRO A 285 -8.23 1.61 16.06
CA PRO A 285 -9.34 2.40 15.49
C PRO A 285 -9.65 2.04 14.03
N ILE A 286 -8.79 1.25 13.40
CA ILE A 286 -8.93 0.74 12.03
C ILE A 286 -9.02 -0.78 12.07
N THR A 287 -9.89 -1.37 11.25
CA THR A 287 -9.92 -2.81 11.06
C THR A 287 -9.23 -3.20 9.77
N CYS A 288 -8.37 -4.22 9.83
CA CYS A 288 -7.75 -4.85 8.68
C CYS A 288 -8.44 -6.18 8.31
N ALA A 289 -9.72 -6.34 8.67
CA ALA A 289 -10.50 -7.57 8.41
C ALA A 289 -10.48 -7.96 6.93
N LYS A 290 -10.53 -6.97 6.03
CA LYS A 290 -10.47 -7.18 4.59
C LYS A 290 -9.10 -7.72 4.15
N ALA A 291 -7.99 -7.12 4.58
CA ALA A 291 -6.64 -7.60 4.28
C ALA A 291 -6.42 -9.02 4.83
N LYS A 292 -6.91 -9.31 6.04
CA LYS A 292 -6.86 -10.65 6.63
C LYS A 292 -7.61 -11.69 5.81
N LYS A 293 -8.80 -11.33 5.32
CA LYS A 293 -9.67 -12.25 4.56
C LYS A 293 -9.17 -12.46 3.14
N VAL A 294 -8.78 -11.39 2.43
CA VAL A 294 -8.50 -11.42 1.01
C VAL A 294 -7.03 -11.74 0.72
N LEU A 295 -6.11 -11.08 1.41
CA LEU A 295 -4.66 -11.28 1.21
C LEU A 295 -4.08 -12.37 2.14
N GLY A 296 -4.83 -12.83 3.14
CA GLY A 296 -4.29 -13.70 4.19
C GLY A 296 -3.30 -12.97 5.11
N TRP A 297 -3.21 -11.64 5.02
CA TRP A 297 -2.27 -10.84 5.79
C TRP A 297 -2.71 -10.69 7.25
N ARG A 298 -1.75 -10.72 8.17
CA ARG A 298 -1.97 -10.43 9.60
C ARG A 298 -0.79 -9.65 10.15
N PRO A 299 -1.00 -8.62 11.00
CA PRO A 299 0.08 -7.96 11.71
C PRO A 299 0.66 -8.91 12.77
N ILE A 300 1.97 -8.87 12.94
CA ILE A 300 2.72 -9.69 13.91
C ILE A 300 3.29 -8.83 15.02
N TYR A 301 3.65 -7.58 14.70
CA TYR A 301 4.36 -6.71 15.62
C TYR A 301 3.42 -5.73 16.29
N SER A 302 3.46 -5.72 17.64
CA SER A 302 2.81 -4.74 18.50
C SER A 302 3.86 -4.00 19.31
N TRP A 303 3.66 -2.70 19.57
CA TRP A 303 4.52 -1.93 20.44
C TRP A 303 4.58 -2.51 21.86
N ARG A 304 3.51 -3.18 22.29
CA ARG A 304 3.38 -3.85 23.60
C ARG A 304 4.40 -4.97 23.80
N GLN A 305 5.00 -5.48 22.71
CA GLN A 305 6.09 -6.48 22.79
C GLN A 305 7.44 -5.87 23.13
N PHE A 306 7.58 -4.55 23.03
CA PHE A 306 8.87 -3.84 23.14
C PHE A 306 8.94 -2.87 24.32
N ILE A 307 7.82 -2.55 24.93
CA ILE A 307 7.71 -1.58 26.02
C ILE A 307 6.91 -2.24 27.15
N ASP A 308 7.51 -2.32 28.34
CA ASP A 308 6.82 -2.79 29.52
C ASP A 308 5.68 -1.83 29.88
N GLU A 309 4.50 -2.38 30.15
CA GLU A 309 3.29 -1.62 30.52
C GLU A 309 3.31 -1.26 32.05
N ASN A 310 4.47 -1.02 32.66
CA ASN A 310 4.59 -0.66 34.07
C ASN A 310 4.24 0.80 34.34
#